data_861bd1c280a1b24b87cc4bed5fae13e6
#
_entry.id   861bd1c280a1b24b87cc4bed5fae13e6
#
_cell.length_a   1.000
_cell.length_b   1.000
_cell.length_c   1.000
_cell.angle_alpha   90.00
_cell.angle_beta   90.00
_cell.angle_gamma   90.00
#
_symmetry.space_group_name_H-M   'P 1'
#
loop_
_entity.id
_entity.type
_entity.pdbx_description
1 polymer ?
#
loop_
_entity_poly.entity_id
_entity_poly.type
_entity_poly.pdbx_seq_one_letter_code
_entity_poly.pdbx_strand_id
1 'polypeptide(L)'
;MDLLLILTYTAICVAIFKVFRIPLNKWTVPTAVLGGIVLIGSLIFLMNYNHPYSEVSRSYFVSTPIVPAVSGQVIEVPAQGNRLMEKGDVLFRIDPTPFENRVKSIRAQLVSARADLSRASELARRNVGNRRDVDITAARVEDLQAQLNIAQFELDNTTVRAPSKGYVTQVSLRPGIYAVKMPLRPAMIFIPHEDYSYVAWMRQNSQLRLTLGDEAEIAFDGIPGEVFAARVKMVMPVIAEGQVQPSGHLIGFTGSPP
;
A
#
# COMPACT_ATOMS: atom_id res chain seq x y z
N MET A 1 -31.88 13.99 11.45
CA MET A 1 -31.61 14.51 12.81
C MET A 1 -32.38 15.81 13.07
N ASP A 2 -32.41 16.72 12.13
CA ASP A 2 -32.98 18.07 12.29
C ASP A 2 -34.48 18.09 12.58
N LEU A 3 -35.22 17.20 11.93
CA LEU A 3 -36.66 17.06 12.15
C LEU A 3 -37.00 16.64 13.57
N LEU A 4 -36.18 15.75 14.15
CA LEU A 4 -36.36 15.29 15.54
C LEU A 4 -36.08 16.40 16.54
N LEU A 5 -35.07 17.23 16.31
CA LEU A 5 -34.76 18.41 17.13
C LEU A 5 -35.90 19.44 17.11
N ILE A 6 -36.46 19.69 15.92
CA ILE A 6 -37.59 20.62 15.76
C ILE A 6 -38.84 20.10 16.49
N LEU A 7 -39.14 18.80 16.37
CA LEU A 7 -40.27 18.17 17.04
C LEU A 7 -40.12 18.19 18.55
N THR A 8 -38.94 17.84 19.08
CA THR A 8 -38.65 17.85 20.52
C THR A 8 -38.74 19.27 21.09
N TYR A 9 -38.17 20.25 20.42
CA TYR A 9 -38.27 21.65 20.81
C TYR A 9 -39.74 22.12 20.84
N THR A 10 -40.49 21.82 19.78
CA THR A 10 -41.90 22.18 19.68
C THR A 10 -42.71 21.53 20.81
N ALA A 11 -42.50 20.25 21.10
CA ALA A 11 -43.18 19.56 22.21
C ALA A 11 -42.85 20.20 23.57
N ILE A 12 -41.59 20.57 23.81
CA ILE A 12 -41.15 21.26 25.02
C ILE A 12 -41.82 22.61 25.14
N CYS A 13 -41.84 23.40 24.06
CA CYS A 13 -42.53 24.71 24.06
C CYS A 13 -44.04 24.57 24.38
N VAL A 14 -44.71 23.62 23.74
CA VAL A 14 -46.14 23.34 24.02
C VAL A 14 -46.36 22.98 25.48
N ALA A 15 -45.51 22.11 26.05
CA ALA A 15 -45.55 21.73 27.44
C ALA A 15 -45.38 22.93 28.40
N ILE A 16 -44.38 23.79 28.14
CA ILE A 16 -44.09 25.01 28.89
C ILE A 16 -45.31 25.98 28.83
N PHE A 17 -45.84 26.24 27.65
CA PHE A 17 -46.99 27.13 27.47
C PHE A 17 -48.22 26.60 28.24
N LYS A 18 -48.44 25.25 28.27
CA LYS A 18 -49.55 24.63 28.95
C LYS A 18 -49.39 24.62 30.47
N VAL A 19 -48.20 24.31 30.96
CA VAL A 19 -47.91 24.23 32.42
C VAL A 19 -47.95 25.62 33.04
N PHE A 20 -47.32 26.60 32.44
CA PHE A 20 -47.23 27.98 32.95
C PHE A 20 -48.41 28.83 32.50
N ARG A 21 -49.41 28.28 31.79
CA ARG A 21 -50.60 28.97 31.29
C ARG A 21 -50.26 30.30 30.57
N ILE A 22 -49.18 30.30 29.76
CA ILE A 22 -48.74 31.49 29.03
C ILE A 22 -49.76 31.76 27.92
N PRO A 23 -50.28 32.98 27.81
CA PRO A 23 -51.27 33.31 26.78
C PRO A 23 -50.60 33.31 25.38
N LEU A 24 -51.22 32.64 24.43
CA LEU A 24 -50.82 32.64 23.02
C LEU A 24 -51.12 34.02 22.42
N ASN A 25 -50.12 34.88 22.43
CA ASN A 25 -50.24 36.23 21.90
C ASN A 25 -49.29 36.44 20.71
N LYS A 26 -49.52 37.50 19.93
CA LYS A 26 -48.67 37.93 18.79
C LYS A 26 -47.19 38.14 19.12
N TRP A 27 -46.86 38.20 20.39
CA TRP A 27 -45.47 38.35 20.87
C TRP A 27 -44.89 37.02 21.41
N THR A 28 -45.67 36.20 22.11
CA THR A 28 -45.16 34.98 22.76
C THR A 28 -44.85 33.88 21.75
N VAL A 29 -45.68 33.71 20.74
CA VAL A 29 -45.43 32.69 19.70
C VAL A 29 -44.20 32.99 18.82
N PRO A 30 -44.05 34.21 18.27
CA PRO A 30 -42.86 34.57 17.52
C PRO A 30 -41.56 34.48 18.33
N THR A 31 -41.61 34.84 19.63
CA THR A 31 -40.46 34.74 20.53
C THR A 31 -40.04 33.27 20.75
N ALA A 32 -41.01 32.36 20.93
CA ALA A 32 -40.71 30.96 21.04
C ALA A 32 -40.12 30.39 19.74
N VAL A 33 -40.65 30.78 18.58
CA VAL A 33 -40.11 30.38 17.26
C VAL A 33 -38.70 30.94 17.08
N LEU A 34 -38.46 32.21 17.37
CA LEU A 34 -37.13 32.80 17.28
C LEU A 34 -36.12 32.12 18.22
N GLY A 35 -36.55 31.82 19.46
CA GLY A 35 -35.75 31.07 20.41
C GLY A 35 -35.36 29.67 19.88
N GLY A 36 -36.29 28.99 19.21
CA GLY A 36 -36.04 27.74 18.55
C GLY A 36 -35.02 27.83 17.43
N ILE A 37 -35.16 28.82 16.57
CA ILE A 37 -34.22 29.06 15.47
C ILE A 37 -32.79 29.31 16.00
N VAL A 38 -32.68 30.19 17.02
CA VAL A 38 -31.38 30.50 17.60
C VAL A 38 -30.78 29.26 18.32
N LEU A 39 -31.58 28.55 19.11
CA LEU A 39 -31.10 27.43 19.90
C LEU A 39 -30.72 26.25 18.99
N ILE A 40 -31.60 25.86 18.08
CA ILE A 40 -31.36 24.73 17.16
C ILE A 40 -30.23 25.11 16.17
N GLY A 41 -30.27 26.32 15.63
CA GLY A 41 -29.22 26.80 14.72
C GLY A 41 -27.86 26.86 15.40
N SER A 42 -27.79 27.34 16.66
CA SER A 42 -26.54 27.31 17.43
C SER A 42 -26.04 25.89 17.70
N LEU A 43 -26.94 24.96 18.02
CA LEU A 43 -26.59 23.59 18.33
C LEU A 43 -26.09 22.86 17.09
N ILE A 44 -26.76 23.02 15.95
CA ILE A 44 -26.31 22.46 14.66
C ILE A 44 -24.98 23.08 14.25
N PHE A 45 -24.83 24.39 14.43
CA PHE A 45 -23.58 25.08 14.13
C PHE A 45 -22.43 24.55 14.99
N LEU A 46 -22.62 24.44 16.32
CA LEU A 46 -21.61 23.91 17.23
C LEU A 46 -21.25 22.45 16.91
N MET A 47 -22.26 21.63 16.61
CA MET A 47 -22.07 20.23 16.29
C MET A 47 -21.26 20.08 14.99
N ASN A 48 -21.64 20.80 13.94
CA ASN A 48 -20.93 20.79 12.66
C ASN A 48 -19.55 21.45 12.75
N TYR A 49 -19.38 22.40 13.70
CA TYR A 49 -18.10 23.05 13.96
C TYR A 49 -17.11 22.14 14.69
N ASN A 50 -17.55 21.40 15.69
CA ASN A 50 -16.67 20.62 16.57
C ASN A 50 -16.42 19.17 16.08
N HIS A 51 -17.30 18.64 15.23
CA HIS A 51 -17.21 17.26 14.75
C HIS A 51 -17.12 17.20 13.22
N PRO A 52 -15.91 17.35 12.65
CA PRO A 52 -15.72 17.14 11.23
C PRO A 52 -16.06 15.68 10.88
N TYR A 53 -16.96 15.47 9.94
CA TYR A 53 -17.37 14.15 9.52
C TYR A 53 -17.30 13.98 8.01
N SER A 54 -17.15 12.74 7.58
CA SER A 54 -17.21 12.34 6.19
C SER A 54 -18.25 11.25 6.01
N GLU A 55 -19.13 11.42 5.04
CA GLU A 55 -20.12 10.40 4.65
C GLU A 55 -19.53 9.35 3.72
N VAL A 56 -18.39 9.66 3.10
CA VAL A 56 -17.75 8.79 2.12
C VAL A 56 -16.33 8.51 2.55
N SER A 57 -16.10 7.26 2.92
CA SER A 57 -14.76 6.74 3.11
C SER A 57 -14.56 5.47 2.29
N ARG A 58 -13.36 5.26 1.79
CA ARG A 58 -13.01 4.06 1.03
C ARG A 58 -11.73 3.45 1.56
N SER A 59 -11.68 2.15 1.58
CA SER A 59 -10.45 1.42 1.85
C SER A 59 -9.51 1.54 0.64
N TYR A 60 -8.30 1.99 0.89
CA TYR A 60 -7.22 2.00 -0.06
C TYR A 60 -6.12 1.06 0.41
N PHE A 61 -5.57 0.34 -0.53
CA PHE A 61 -4.43 -0.54 -0.30
C PHE A 61 -3.40 -0.32 -1.41
N VAL A 62 -2.15 -0.47 -1.05
CA VAL A 62 -1.06 -0.42 -2.02
C VAL A 62 -0.92 -1.79 -2.66
N SER A 63 -1.08 -1.85 -3.96
CA SER A 63 -0.82 -3.08 -4.71
C SER A 63 0.62 -3.10 -5.20
N THR A 64 1.34 -4.17 -4.91
CA THR A 64 2.71 -4.38 -5.35
C THR A 64 2.73 -5.34 -6.53
N PRO A 65 3.10 -4.91 -7.73
CA PRO A 65 3.25 -5.81 -8.87
C PRO A 65 4.47 -6.71 -8.65
N ILE A 66 4.28 -8.03 -8.70
CA ILE A 66 5.35 -9.01 -8.62
C ILE A 66 5.90 -9.24 -10.02
N VAL A 67 7.15 -8.82 -10.21
CA VAL A 67 7.91 -9.02 -11.45
C VAL A 67 9.09 -9.92 -11.16
N PRO A 68 9.33 -10.99 -11.93
CA PRO A 68 10.48 -11.84 -11.71
C PRO A 68 11.79 -11.10 -12.02
N ALA A 69 12.82 -11.35 -11.26
CA ALA A 69 14.15 -10.76 -11.48
C ALA A 69 14.88 -11.42 -12.66
N VAL A 70 14.48 -12.64 -13.03
CA VAL A 70 15.01 -13.41 -14.16
C VAL A 70 13.88 -13.88 -15.07
N SER A 71 14.18 -14.07 -16.35
CA SER A 71 13.22 -14.58 -17.33
C SER A 71 13.43 -16.09 -17.55
N GLY A 72 12.32 -16.84 -17.64
CA GLY A 72 12.39 -18.28 -17.91
C GLY A 72 11.03 -18.94 -17.87
N GLN A 73 11.01 -20.24 -18.16
CA GLN A 73 9.78 -21.04 -18.13
C GLN A 73 9.33 -21.29 -16.69
N VAL A 74 8.06 -21.05 -16.41
CA VAL A 74 7.45 -21.32 -15.10
C VAL A 74 7.17 -22.81 -14.98
N ILE A 75 7.69 -23.45 -13.96
CA ILE A 75 7.48 -24.88 -13.69
C ILE A 75 6.37 -25.10 -12.66
N GLU A 76 6.21 -24.20 -11.70
CA GLU A 76 5.28 -24.36 -10.60
C GLU A 76 4.74 -22.99 -10.15
N VAL A 77 3.44 -22.93 -9.80
CA VAL A 77 2.76 -21.75 -9.25
C VAL A 77 1.96 -22.19 -8.02
N PRO A 78 2.60 -22.28 -6.83
CA PRO A 78 1.91 -22.67 -5.59
C PRO A 78 0.95 -21.59 -5.09
N ALA A 79 1.18 -20.32 -5.46
CA ALA A 79 0.35 -19.19 -5.04
C ALA A 79 -1.08 -19.33 -5.57
N GLN A 80 -2.05 -19.25 -4.65
CA GLN A 80 -3.47 -19.25 -4.96
C GLN A 80 -4.04 -17.84 -4.74
N GLY A 81 -4.92 -17.41 -5.65
CA GLY A 81 -5.57 -16.11 -5.53
C GLY A 81 -6.40 -16.00 -4.25
N ASN A 82 -6.33 -14.83 -3.62
CA ASN A 82 -7.05 -14.46 -2.41
C ASN A 82 -6.75 -15.32 -1.17
N ARG A 83 -5.61 -16.01 -1.15
CA ARG A 83 -5.13 -16.72 0.02
C ARG A 83 -4.08 -15.90 0.75
N LEU A 84 -4.18 -15.84 2.08
CA LEU A 84 -3.17 -15.20 2.92
C LEU A 84 -1.86 -15.98 2.83
N MET A 85 -0.77 -15.28 2.56
CA MET A 85 0.58 -15.80 2.48
C MET A 85 1.48 -15.09 3.48
N GLU A 86 2.41 -15.82 4.05
CA GLU A 86 3.42 -15.25 4.95
C GLU A 86 4.65 -14.78 4.13
N LYS A 87 5.44 -13.89 4.74
CA LYS A 87 6.70 -13.44 4.13
C LYS A 87 7.61 -14.60 3.84
N GLY A 88 8.10 -14.70 2.60
CA GLY A 88 9.01 -15.75 2.17
C GLY A 88 8.32 -16.96 1.52
N ASP A 89 6.99 -17.07 1.60
CA ASP A 89 6.26 -18.12 0.90
C ASP A 89 6.53 -18.07 -0.61
N VAL A 90 6.59 -19.25 -1.23
CA VAL A 90 6.87 -19.36 -2.66
C VAL A 90 5.64 -18.97 -3.46
N LEU A 91 5.80 -17.96 -4.31
CA LEU A 91 4.76 -17.51 -5.23
C LEU A 91 4.76 -18.35 -6.51
N PHE A 92 5.91 -18.50 -7.14
CA PHE A 92 6.11 -19.34 -8.30
C PHE A 92 7.60 -19.68 -8.47
N ARG A 93 7.87 -20.70 -9.28
CA ARG A 93 9.23 -21.14 -9.61
C ARG A 93 9.44 -21.13 -11.12
N ILE A 94 10.59 -20.61 -11.52
CA ILE A 94 11.12 -20.66 -12.88
C ILE A 94 12.07 -21.83 -12.96
N ASP A 95 12.21 -22.46 -14.11
CA ASP A 95 13.13 -23.58 -14.34
C ASP A 95 14.57 -23.18 -13.94
N PRO A 96 15.14 -23.77 -12.89
CA PRO A 96 16.47 -23.42 -12.42
C PRO A 96 17.59 -24.03 -13.27
N THR A 97 17.30 -25.02 -14.10
CA THR A 97 18.30 -25.83 -14.81
C THR A 97 19.30 -25.00 -15.63
N PRO A 98 18.90 -24.02 -16.43
CA PRO A 98 19.85 -23.19 -17.18
C PRO A 98 20.76 -22.35 -16.25
N PHE A 99 20.23 -21.87 -15.14
CA PHE A 99 20.96 -21.06 -14.16
C PHE A 99 21.93 -21.91 -13.34
N GLU A 100 21.53 -23.12 -12.92
CA GLU A 100 22.41 -24.10 -12.26
C GLU A 100 23.59 -24.47 -13.13
N ASN A 101 23.36 -24.75 -14.42
CA ASN A 101 24.40 -25.05 -15.36
C ASN A 101 25.38 -23.89 -15.55
N ARG A 102 24.86 -22.63 -15.56
CA ARG A 102 25.70 -21.46 -15.64
C ARG A 102 26.59 -21.30 -14.39
N VAL A 103 26.03 -21.45 -13.20
CA VAL A 103 26.79 -21.43 -11.93
C VAL A 103 27.87 -22.52 -11.94
N LYS A 104 27.53 -23.72 -12.37
CA LYS A 104 28.48 -24.84 -12.45
C LYS A 104 29.63 -24.57 -13.42
N SER A 105 29.31 -23.99 -14.58
CA SER A 105 30.31 -23.62 -15.59
C SER A 105 31.30 -22.57 -15.07
N ILE A 106 30.77 -21.48 -14.51
CA ILE A 106 31.60 -20.38 -13.97
C ILE A 106 32.44 -20.88 -12.79
N ARG A 107 31.88 -21.73 -11.93
CA ARG A 107 32.60 -22.32 -10.80
C ARG A 107 33.80 -23.18 -11.28
N ALA A 108 33.63 -23.95 -12.34
CA ALA A 108 34.72 -24.70 -12.96
C ALA A 108 35.82 -23.81 -13.52
N GLN A 109 35.43 -22.71 -14.21
CA GLN A 109 36.39 -21.71 -14.71
C GLN A 109 37.15 -21.02 -13.57
N LEU A 110 36.48 -20.71 -12.48
CA LEU A 110 37.09 -20.09 -11.30
C LEU A 110 38.12 -21.02 -10.63
N VAL A 111 37.84 -22.31 -10.57
CA VAL A 111 38.80 -23.32 -10.06
C VAL A 111 40.05 -23.32 -10.93
N SER A 112 39.91 -23.32 -12.27
CA SER A 112 41.05 -23.26 -13.20
C SER A 112 41.85 -21.94 -13.02
N ALA A 113 41.18 -20.81 -12.97
CA ALA A 113 41.82 -19.50 -12.81
C ALA A 113 42.57 -19.39 -11.47
N ARG A 114 42.05 -19.95 -10.40
CA ARG A 114 42.73 -19.99 -9.09
C ARG A 114 44.00 -20.84 -9.15
N ALA A 115 43.98 -21.97 -9.88
CA ALA A 115 45.16 -22.79 -10.09
C ALA A 115 46.22 -22.05 -10.92
N ASP A 116 45.80 -21.28 -11.94
CA ASP A 116 46.70 -20.45 -12.76
C ASP A 116 47.35 -19.34 -11.91
N LEU A 117 46.57 -18.65 -11.07
CA LEU A 117 47.07 -17.64 -10.14
C LEU A 117 48.08 -18.24 -9.14
N SER A 118 47.77 -19.42 -8.62
CA SER A 118 48.69 -20.15 -7.72
C SER A 118 50.02 -20.45 -8.40
N ARG A 119 49.99 -20.95 -9.65
CA ARG A 119 51.19 -21.23 -10.45
C ARG A 119 51.98 -19.93 -10.74
N ALA A 120 51.31 -18.88 -11.18
CA ALA A 120 51.96 -17.60 -11.48
C ALA A 120 52.59 -16.99 -10.22
N SER A 121 51.92 -17.04 -9.08
CA SER A 121 52.43 -16.51 -7.80
C SER A 121 53.65 -17.33 -7.29
N GLU A 122 53.65 -18.62 -7.48
CA GLU A 122 54.79 -19.49 -7.12
C GLU A 122 56.00 -19.23 -7.99
N LEU A 123 55.81 -19.04 -9.30
CA LEU A 123 56.91 -18.70 -10.24
C LEU A 123 57.49 -17.29 -9.90
N ALA A 124 56.62 -16.35 -9.57
CA ALA A 124 57.07 -15.00 -9.15
C ALA A 124 57.86 -15.04 -7.85
N ARG A 125 57.48 -15.87 -6.86
CA ARG A 125 58.25 -16.08 -5.60
C ARG A 125 59.61 -16.67 -5.83
N ARG A 126 59.77 -17.47 -6.85
CA ARG A 126 61.04 -18.09 -7.25
C ARG A 126 61.91 -17.17 -8.14
N ASN A 127 61.48 -15.92 -8.38
CA ASN A 127 62.09 -14.97 -9.26
C ASN A 127 62.25 -15.43 -10.75
N VAL A 128 61.40 -16.37 -11.18
CA VAL A 128 61.38 -16.93 -12.55
C VAL A 128 60.15 -16.39 -13.30
N GLY A 129 59.15 -15.88 -12.62
CA GLY A 129 57.90 -15.36 -13.19
C GLY A 129 57.83 -13.83 -13.20
N ASN A 130 56.95 -13.30 -14.07
CA ASN A 130 56.69 -11.89 -14.17
C ASN A 130 55.56 -11.44 -13.20
N ARG A 131 55.77 -10.35 -12.50
CA ARG A 131 54.75 -9.76 -11.62
C ARG A 131 53.46 -9.42 -12.31
N ARG A 132 53.56 -8.98 -13.59
CA ARG A 132 52.43 -8.70 -14.46
C ARG A 132 51.50 -9.95 -14.63
N ASP A 133 52.07 -11.13 -14.73
CA ASP A 133 51.28 -12.37 -14.91
C ASP A 133 50.48 -12.71 -13.65
N VAL A 134 51.02 -12.42 -12.49
CA VAL A 134 50.28 -12.54 -11.22
C VAL A 134 49.12 -11.58 -11.19
N ASP A 135 49.33 -10.30 -11.58
CA ASP A 135 48.28 -9.28 -11.59
C ASP A 135 47.17 -9.64 -12.57
N ILE A 136 47.51 -10.11 -13.77
CA ILE A 136 46.53 -10.54 -14.79
C ILE A 136 45.70 -11.75 -14.29
N THR A 137 46.37 -12.75 -13.71
CA THR A 137 45.66 -13.94 -13.22
C THR A 137 44.83 -13.64 -11.99
N ALA A 138 45.27 -12.72 -11.12
CA ALA A 138 44.48 -12.21 -9.99
C ALA A 138 43.20 -11.49 -10.46
N ALA A 139 43.35 -10.56 -11.40
CA ALA A 139 42.21 -9.86 -11.99
C ALA A 139 41.21 -10.84 -12.64
N ARG A 140 41.68 -11.91 -13.26
CA ARG A 140 40.82 -12.96 -13.84
C ARG A 140 40.03 -13.73 -12.77
N VAL A 141 40.64 -14.01 -11.62
CA VAL A 141 39.97 -14.66 -10.49
C VAL A 141 38.89 -13.76 -9.93
N GLU A 142 39.17 -12.46 -9.77
CA GLU A 142 38.17 -11.48 -9.30
C GLU A 142 36.99 -11.35 -10.25
N ASP A 143 37.24 -11.25 -11.55
CA ASP A 143 36.20 -11.19 -12.61
C ASP A 143 35.29 -12.43 -12.55
N LEU A 144 35.86 -13.64 -12.52
CA LEU A 144 35.09 -14.86 -12.42
C LEU A 144 34.35 -15.02 -11.09
N GLN A 145 34.89 -14.49 -10.00
CA GLN A 145 34.21 -14.46 -8.71
C GLN A 145 32.98 -13.52 -8.78
N ALA A 146 33.10 -12.35 -9.42
CA ALA A 146 31.98 -11.45 -9.63
C ALA A 146 30.90 -12.09 -10.51
N GLN A 147 31.30 -12.74 -11.61
CA GLN A 147 30.38 -13.47 -12.48
C GLN A 147 29.67 -14.61 -11.75
N LEU A 148 30.37 -15.33 -10.86
CA LEU A 148 29.76 -16.38 -10.04
C LEU A 148 28.71 -15.82 -9.11
N ASN A 149 28.97 -14.68 -8.46
CA ASN A 149 28.01 -14.03 -7.58
C ASN A 149 26.75 -13.59 -8.33
N ILE A 150 26.91 -13.07 -9.56
CA ILE A 150 25.79 -12.70 -10.43
C ILE A 150 24.97 -13.95 -10.79
N ALA A 151 25.63 -15.02 -11.21
CA ALA A 151 24.95 -16.25 -11.61
C ALA A 151 24.23 -16.93 -10.43
N GLN A 152 24.78 -16.84 -9.22
CA GLN A 152 24.12 -17.31 -8.01
C GLN A 152 22.89 -16.48 -7.68
N PHE A 153 23.00 -15.15 -7.76
CA PHE A 153 21.86 -14.25 -7.60
C PHE A 153 20.75 -14.56 -8.61
N GLU A 154 21.09 -14.79 -9.88
CA GLU A 154 20.11 -15.17 -10.90
C GLU A 154 19.43 -16.53 -10.56
N LEU A 155 20.20 -17.51 -10.08
CA LEU A 155 19.68 -18.82 -9.66
C LEU A 155 18.72 -18.68 -8.46
N ASP A 156 19.11 -17.93 -7.44
CA ASP A 156 18.29 -17.71 -6.25
C ASP A 156 16.95 -17.04 -6.60
N ASN A 157 16.97 -16.13 -7.59
CA ASN A 157 15.78 -15.43 -8.09
C ASN A 157 14.91 -16.25 -9.05
N THR A 158 15.26 -17.50 -9.35
CA THR A 158 14.34 -18.44 -10.04
C THR A 158 13.15 -18.82 -9.14
N THR A 159 13.30 -18.72 -7.82
CA THR A 159 12.23 -18.92 -6.85
C THR A 159 11.74 -17.56 -6.36
N VAL A 160 10.59 -17.12 -6.85
CA VAL A 160 9.99 -15.86 -6.45
C VAL A 160 9.15 -16.06 -5.19
N ARG A 161 9.37 -15.20 -4.19
CA ARG A 161 8.77 -15.32 -2.87
C ARG A 161 7.96 -14.08 -2.50
N ALA A 162 7.02 -14.23 -1.56
CA ALA A 162 6.24 -13.13 -1.00
C ALA A 162 7.14 -12.14 -0.24
N PRO A 163 7.05 -10.83 -0.54
CA PRO A 163 7.90 -9.80 0.10
C PRO A 163 7.51 -9.53 1.55
N SER A 164 6.23 -9.69 1.88
CA SER A 164 5.65 -9.48 3.21
C SER A 164 4.47 -10.44 3.42
N LYS A 165 3.83 -10.36 4.58
CA LYS A 165 2.53 -11.00 4.81
C LYS A 165 1.46 -10.28 3.98
N GLY A 166 0.60 -11.05 3.26
CA GLY A 166 -0.42 -10.44 2.40
C GLY A 166 -1.16 -11.42 1.53
N TYR A 167 -1.88 -10.89 0.56
CA TYR A 167 -2.71 -11.67 -0.37
C TYR A 167 -2.19 -11.52 -1.79
N VAL A 168 -2.21 -12.62 -2.54
CA VAL A 168 -1.98 -12.58 -3.98
C VAL A 168 -3.32 -12.45 -4.68
N THR A 169 -3.42 -11.46 -5.58
CA THR A 169 -4.57 -11.31 -6.48
C THR A 169 -4.08 -11.43 -7.93
N GLN A 170 -4.98 -11.66 -8.86
CA GLN A 170 -4.68 -11.69 -10.30
C GLN A 170 -3.45 -12.53 -10.66
N VAL A 171 -3.48 -13.83 -10.33
CA VAL A 171 -2.43 -14.78 -10.73
C VAL A 171 -2.50 -14.99 -12.24
N SER A 172 -1.65 -14.31 -13.00
CA SER A 172 -1.60 -14.38 -14.46
C SER A 172 -0.70 -15.53 -14.98
N LEU A 173 0.11 -16.11 -14.12
CA LEU A 173 1.02 -17.18 -14.47
C LEU A 173 0.37 -18.57 -14.31
N ARG A 174 0.78 -19.45 -15.19
CA ARG A 174 0.50 -20.91 -15.10
C ARG A 174 1.77 -21.69 -15.42
N PRO A 175 1.92 -22.91 -14.92
CA PRO A 175 3.01 -23.78 -15.34
C PRO A 175 3.06 -23.92 -16.88
N GLY A 176 4.27 -23.86 -17.43
CA GLY A 176 4.51 -23.90 -18.88
C GLY A 176 4.58 -22.50 -19.54
N ILE A 177 4.11 -21.44 -18.91
CA ILE A 177 4.23 -20.08 -19.45
C ILE A 177 5.64 -19.53 -19.23
N TYR A 178 6.10 -18.67 -20.13
CA TYR A 178 7.37 -17.99 -20.01
C TYR A 178 7.21 -16.68 -19.23
N ALA A 179 7.82 -16.58 -18.07
CA ALA A 179 7.87 -15.37 -17.28
C ALA A 179 8.99 -14.44 -17.78
N VAL A 180 8.69 -13.16 -17.90
CA VAL A 180 9.61 -12.16 -18.46
C VAL A 180 9.92 -11.10 -17.41
N LYS A 181 11.20 -10.74 -17.30
CA LYS A 181 11.68 -9.60 -16.50
C LYS A 181 11.24 -8.27 -17.13
N MET A 182 9.95 -7.95 -17.03
CA MET A 182 9.40 -6.73 -17.64
C MET A 182 8.30 -6.12 -16.75
N PRO A 183 8.43 -4.86 -16.34
CA PRO A 183 7.49 -4.22 -15.41
C PRO A 183 6.08 -4.02 -15.99
N LEU A 184 5.95 -4.00 -17.33
CA LEU A 184 4.66 -3.83 -18.02
C LEU A 184 3.76 -5.08 -17.98
N ARG A 185 4.29 -6.23 -17.59
CA ARG A 185 3.52 -7.48 -17.44
C ARG A 185 3.87 -8.13 -16.10
N PRO A 186 3.27 -7.68 -15.02
CA PRO A 186 3.49 -8.33 -13.72
C PRO A 186 2.96 -9.76 -13.76
N ALA A 187 3.69 -10.65 -13.10
CA ALA A 187 3.33 -12.06 -12.96
C ALA A 187 2.05 -12.24 -12.14
N MET A 188 1.93 -11.43 -11.10
CA MET A 188 0.78 -11.36 -10.20
C MET A 188 0.81 -10.03 -9.44
N ILE A 189 -0.31 -9.71 -8.80
CA ILE A 189 -0.43 -8.53 -7.94
C ILE A 189 -0.49 -9.00 -6.51
N PHE A 190 0.37 -8.44 -5.67
CA PHE A 190 0.44 -8.70 -4.25
C PHE A 190 -0.11 -7.50 -3.45
N ILE A 191 -0.94 -7.78 -2.45
CA ILE A 191 -1.51 -6.78 -1.56
C ILE A 191 -0.99 -7.07 -0.14
N PRO A 192 -0.10 -6.24 0.41
CA PRO A 192 0.36 -6.38 1.78
C PRO A 192 -0.79 -6.28 2.76
N HIS A 193 -0.80 -7.13 3.79
CA HIS A 193 -1.89 -7.16 4.77
C HIS A 193 -1.89 -5.96 5.72
N GLU A 194 -0.74 -5.29 5.89
CA GLU A 194 -0.56 -4.20 6.86
C GLU A 194 -0.81 -2.80 6.30
N ASP A 195 -0.98 -2.66 4.99
CA ASP A 195 -1.07 -1.36 4.30
C ASP A 195 -2.51 -0.92 3.99
N TYR A 196 -3.48 -1.39 4.76
CA TYR A 196 -4.85 -0.89 4.62
C TYR A 196 -4.96 0.51 5.22
N SER A 197 -5.37 1.44 4.40
CA SER A 197 -5.67 2.81 4.80
C SER A 197 -7.08 3.17 4.35
N TYR A 198 -7.79 3.90 5.20
CA TYR A 198 -9.10 4.44 4.85
C TYR A 198 -8.91 5.90 4.47
N VAL A 199 -9.37 6.26 3.30
CA VAL A 199 -9.37 7.65 2.82
C VAL A 199 -10.79 8.18 2.92
N ALA A 200 -10.98 9.21 3.73
CA ALA A 200 -12.24 9.90 3.92
C ALA A 200 -12.21 11.23 3.18
N TRP A 201 -13.29 11.53 2.44
CA TRP A 201 -13.45 12.81 1.75
C TRP A 201 -14.12 13.81 2.68
N MET A 202 -13.34 14.76 3.15
CA MET A 202 -13.82 15.81 4.03
C MET A 202 -14.22 17.06 3.25
N ARG A 203 -15.24 17.78 3.76
CA ARG A 203 -15.59 19.09 3.22
C ARG A 203 -14.46 20.10 3.50
N GLN A 204 -14.29 21.07 2.62
CA GLN A 204 -13.20 22.05 2.69
C GLN A 204 -13.12 22.80 4.04
N ASN A 205 -14.25 23.16 4.62
CA ASN A 205 -14.32 23.84 5.93
C ASN A 205 -13.95 22.92 7.11
N SER A 206 -14.14 21.61 6.98
CA SER A 206 -13.77 20.62 7.99
C SER A 206 -12.28 20.25 7.94
N GLN A 207 -11.68 20.29 6.75
CA GLN A 207 -10.28 19.93 6.53
C GLN A 207 -9.29 20.85 7.27
N LEU A 208 -9.64 22.14 7.44
CA LEU A 208 -8.77 23.10 8.14
C LEU A 208 -8.52 22.79 9.62
N ARG A 209 -9.28 21.86 10.20
CA ARG A 209 -9.22 21.48 11.62
C ARG A 209 -8.66 20.10 11.86
N LEU A 210 -8.36 19.38 10.80
CA LEU A 210 -7.77 18.04 10.88
C LEU A 210 -6.27 18.20 10.98
N THR A 211 -5.71 17.64 12.05
CA THR A 211 -4.27 17.56 12.26
C THR A 211 -3.80 16.12 12.25
N LEU A 212 -2.51 15.95 11.96
CA LEU A 212 -1.89 14.64 11.96
C LEU A 212 -1.93 14.06 13.38
N GLY A 213 -2.45 12.84 13.54
CA GLY A 213 -2.53 12.16 14.82
C GLY A 213 -3.86 12.34 15.55
N ASP A 214 -4.79 13.15 15.04
CA ASP A 214 -6.12 13.30 15.63
C ASP A 214 -6.83 11.95 15.72
N GLU A 215 -7.59 11.77 16.79
CA GLU A 215 -8.42 10.60 16.98
C GLU A 215 -9.64 10.68 16.06
N ALA A 216 -9.99 9.56 15.46
CA ALA A 216 -11.12 9.43 14.56
C ALA A 216 -11.89 8.14 14.86
N GLU A 217 -13.14 8.12 14.45
CA GLU A 217 -14.01 6.96 14.54
C GLU A 217 -14.48 6.58 13.14
N ILE A 218 -14.49 5.28 12.85
CA ILE A 218 -14.96 4.74 11.58
C ILE A 218 -16.08 3.76 11.87
N ALA A 219 -17.20 3.93 11.20
CA ALA A 219 -18.30 2.97 11.16
C ALA A 219 -18.42 2.37 9.74
N PHE A 220 -18.71 1.09 9.66
CA PHE A 220 -18.87 0.38 8.40
C PHE A 220 -20.34 0.00 8.19
N ASP A 221 -20.88 0.27 7.01
CA ASP A 221 -22.25 -0.11 6.66
C ASP A 221 -22.49 -1.63 6.73
N GLY A 222 -21.44 -2.42 6.50
CA GLY A 222 -21.49 -3.88 6.59
C GLY A 222 -21.54 -4.44 8.01
N ILE A 223 -21.24 -3.61 9.03
CA ILE A 223 -21.21 -4.02 10.46
C ILE A 223 -21.93 -2.91 11.25
N PRO A 224 -23.26 -2.83 11.15
CA PRO A 224 -24.02 -1.79 11.82
C PRO A 224 -23.94 -1.92 13.35
N GLY A 225 -23.70 -0.78 14.01
CA GLY A 225 -23.64 -0.70 15.48
C GLY A 225 -22.23 -0.83 16.07
N GLU A 226 -21.22 -1.15 15.28
CA GLU A 226 -19.83 -1.15 15.74
C GLU A 226 -19.08 0.08 15.24
N VAL A 227 -18.31 0.69 16.14
CA VAL A 227 -17.45 1.84 15.85
C VAL A 227 -16.01 1.47 16.15
N PHE A 228 -15.14 1.71 15.18
CA PHE A 228 -13.73 1.40 15.27
C PHE A 228 -12.90 2.66 15.48
N ALA A 229 -12.03 2.62 16.49
CA ALA A 229 -11.10 3.71 16.73
C ALA A 229 -10.03 3.77 15.63
N ALA A 230 -9.78 4.96 15.14
CA ALA A 230 -8.79 5.24 14.11
C ALA A 230 -7.98 6.50 14.46
N ARG A 231 -6.96 6.80 13.68
CA ARG A 231 -6.19 8.04 13.79
C ARG A 231 -5.89 8.63 12.42
N VAL A 232 -5.88 9.94 12.33
CA VAL A 232 -5.50 10.66 11.12
C VAL A 232 -4.01 10.42 10.86
N LYS A 233 -3.72 9.61 9.84
CA LYS A 233 -2.34 9.31 9.41
C LYS A 233 -1.76 10.41 8.55
N MET A 234 -2.57 11.02 7.70
CA MET A 234 -2.14 12.04 6.76
C MET A 234 -3.34 12.84 6.25
N VAL A 235 -3.19 14.13 6.08
CA VAL A 235 -4.13 14.98 5.34
C VAL A 235 -3.53 15.22 3.96
N MET A 236 -4.22 14.76 2.92
CA MET A 236 -3.73 14.89 1.55
C MET A 236 -4.07 16.28 1.00
N PRO A 237 -3.06 17.07 0.58
CA PRO A 237 -3.28 18.43 0.07
C PRO A 237 -3.80 18.44 -1.37
N VAL A 238 -3.71 17.32 -2.09
CA VAL A 238 -4.02 17.21 -3.53
C VAL A 238 -4.78 15.91 -3.81
N ILE A 239 -5.80 16.01 -4.65
CA ILE A 239 -6.59 14.89 -5.16
C ILE A 239 -6.49 14.81 -6.69
N ALA A 240 -6.85 13.66 -7.27
CA ALA A 240 -6.72 13.41 -8.70
C ALA A 240 -7.54 14.37 -9.57
N GLU A 241 -8.70 14.80 -9.10
CA GLU A 241 -9.58 15.76 -9.81
C GLU A 241 -8.93 17.14 -9.99
N GLY A 242 -7.95 17.48 -9.15
CA GLY A 242 -7.15 18.71 -9.29
C GLY A 242 -5.91 18.57 -10.15
N GLN A 243 -5.68 17.40 -10.72
CA GLN A 243 -4.48 17.13 -11.51
C GLN A 243 -4.60 17.69 -12.94
N VAL A 244 -3.79 18.68 -13.27
CA VAL A 244 -3.51 19.08 -14.65
C VAL A 244 -2.39 18.16 -15.14
N GLN A 245 -2.71 17.22 -16.04
CA GLN A 245 -1.79 16.16 -16.43
C GLN A 245 -0.38 16.63 -16.75
N PRO A 246 0.69 15.93 -16.29
CA PRO A 246 1.13 14.69 -16.90
C PRO A 246 1.58 13.60 -15.92
N SER A 247 1.22 12.37 -16.24
CA SER A 247 1.85 11.12 -15.83
C SER A 247 2.10 10.86 -14.31
N GLY A 248 1.05 10.69 -13.55
CA GLY A 248 1.08 10.10 -12.22
C GLY A 248 -0.35 9.79 -11.79
N HIS A 249 -0.64 8.56 -11.38
CA HIS A 249 -1.97 8.24 -10.90
C HIS A 249 -2.12 8.70 -9.46
N LEU A 250 -2.85 9.78 -9.25
CA LEU A 250 -3.32 10.20 -7.93
C LEU A 250 -4.60 9.44 -7.56
N ILE A 251 -4.90 9.42 -6.27
CA ILE A 251 -6.16 8.87 -5.75
C ILE A 251 -7.30 9.74 -6.25
N GLY A 252 -8.18 9.17 -7.08
CA GLY A 252 -9.35 9.82 -7.65
C GLY A 252 -10.65 9.30 -7.07
N PHE A 253 -11.66 10.15 -7.04
CA PHE A 253 -13.01 9.80 -6.67
C PHE A 253 -13.83 9.52 -7.93
N THR A 254 -14.36 8.30 -8.05
CA THR A 254 -15.21 7.88 -9.19
C THR A 254 -16.71 8.03 -8.92
N GLY A 255 -17.11 8.80 -7.94
CA GLY A 255 -18.49 9.10 -7.60
C GLY A 255 -18.76 10.59 -7.66
N SER A 256 -20.05 10.99 -7.76
CA SER A 256 -20.41 12.40 -7.63
C SER A 256 -19.93 12.92 -6.28
N PRO A 257 -19.28 14.10 -6.22
CA PRO A 257 -18.92 14.71 -4.94
C PRO A 257 -20.19 14.98 -4.12
N PRO A 258 -20.10 14.92 -2.80
CA PRO A 258 -21.22 15.18 -1.89
C PRO A 258 -21.70 16.62 -1.96
#